data_287f9ba3dd887942a8f9bff670a0ffb4
#
_entry.id   287f9ba3dd887942a8f9bff670a0ffb4
#
_cell.length_a   1.000
_cell.length_b   1.000
_cell.length_c   1.000
_cell.angle_alpha   90.00
_cell.angle_beta   90.00
_cell.angle_gamma   90.00
#
_symmetry.space_group_name_H-M   'P 1'
#
loop_
_entity.id
_entity.type
_entity.pdbx_description
1 polymer ?
#
loop_
_entity_poly.entity_id
_entity_poly.type
_entity_poly.pdbx_seq_one_letter_code
_entity_poly.pdbx_strand_id
1 'polypeptide(L)'
;MFIRGETYKNWKARELEEECYTQEVENGCHIEVRAREADDGDIEVFTSVYTATGERVEERIKKLPGEEWSVHDALMRAVDNAERVAGGESGRLPCADAHIHADE
;
A
#
# COMPACT_ATOMS: atom_id res chain seq x y z
N MET A 1 4.30 10.59 10.43
CA MET A 1 3.84 9.30 10.95
C MET A 1 2.49 8.93 10.35
N PHE A 2 2.33 7.68 9.93
CA PHE A 2 1.09 7.22 9.32
C PHE A 2 0.09 6.78 10.38
N ILE A 3 -1.18 7.14 10.15
CA ILE A 3 -2.26 6.69 11.01
C ILE A 3 -2.70 5.32 10.51
N ARG A 4 -2.31 4.28 11.23
CA ARG A 4 -2.51 2.89 10.82
C ARG A 4 -3.92 2.42 11.19
N GLY A 5 -4.50 1.59 10.32
CA GLY A 5 -5.80 0.99 10.55
C GLY A 5 -5.71 -0.46 10.99
N GLU A 6 -6.86 -1.10 11.12
CA GLU A 6 -6.95 -2.50 11.53
C GLU A 6 -6.25 -3.44 10.56
N THR A 7 -6.34 -3.15 9.27
CA THR A 7 -5.70 -3.99 8.25
C THR A 7 -4.20 -4.06 8.47
N TYR A 8 -3.57 -2.94 8.74
CA TYR A 8 -2.13 -2.90 9.03
C TYR A 8 -1.83 -3.68 10.32
N LYS A 9 -2.65 -3.48 11.36
CA LYS A 9 -2.43 -4.18 12.63
C LYS A 9 -2.56 -5.68 12.48
N ASN A 10 -3.53 -6.14 11.69
CA ASN A 10 -3.69 -7.56 11.41
C ASN A 10 -2.47 -8.11 10.65
N TRP A 11 -1.96 -7.33 9.70
CA TRP A 11 -0.76 -7.72 8.96
C TRP A 11 0.43 -7.92 9.90
N LYS A 12 0.67 -6.95 10.78
CA LYS A 12 1.83 -6.98 11.69
C LYS A 12 1.67 -7.96 12.85
N ALA A 13 0.46 -8.45 13.09
CA ALA A 13 0.23 -9.43 14.15
C ALA A 13 0.94 -10.75 13.84
N ARG A 14 1.23 -11.03 12.58
CA ARG A 14 1.99 -12.23 12.18
C ARG A 14 3.40 -11.80 11.82
N GLU A 15 4.37 -12.35 12.50
CA GLU A 15 5.78 -11.99 12.30
C GLU A 15 6.42 -12.90 11.26
N LEU A 16 6.13 -12.61 10.00
CA LEU A 16 6.71 -13.34 8.87
C LEU A 16 7.71 -12.43 8.16
N GLU A 17 8.70 -13.07 7.53
CA GLU A 17 9.67 -12.34 6.73
C GLU A 17 8.98 -11.69 5.55
N GLU A 18 9.29 -10.42 5.28
CA GLU A 18 8.61 -9.70 4.23
C GLU A 18 9.53 -8.73 3.50
N GLU A 19 9.14 -8.38 2.26
CA GLU A 19 9.76 -7.28 1.53
C GLU A 19 8.86 -6.07 1.64
N CYS A 20 9.45 -4.91 1.77
CA CYS A 20 8.73 -3.67 1.97
C CYS A 20 9.23 -2.60 1.01
N TYR A 21 8.30 -1.82 0.46
CA TYR A 21 8.60 -0.71 -0.42
C TYR A 21 7.82 0.51 0.02
N THR A 22 8.49 1.64 0.16
CA THR A 22 7.84 2.90 0.52
C THR A 22 8.28 3.98 -0.45
N GLN A 23 7.38 4.90 -0.76
CA GLN A 23 7.68 5.99 -1.67
C GLN A 23 6.72 7.14 -1.44
N GLU A 24 7.25 8.36 -1.58
CA GLU A 24 6.41 9.54 -1.68
C GLU A 24 6.19 9.84 -3.16
N VAL A 25 4.94 10.00 -3.57
CA VAL A 25 4.61 10.27 -4.97
C VAL A 25 4.44 11.77 -5.20
N GLU A 26 4.38 12.17 -6.48
CA GLU A 26 4.42 13.58 -6.87
C GLU A 26 3.39 14.46 -6.17
N ASN A 27 2.21 13.93 -5.90
CA ASN A 27 1.13 14.72 -5.29
C ASN A 27 1.20 14.74 -3.76
N GLY A 28 2.29 14.23 -3.19
CA GLY A 28 2.50 14.26 -1.74
C GLY A 28 1.98 13.05 -0.99
N CYS A 29 1.27 12.15 -1.65
CA CYS A 29 0.86 10.91 -1.00
C CYS A 29 2.06 10.04 -0.72
N HIS A 30 1.94 9.22 0.32
CA HIS A 30 2.93 8.17 0.61
C HIS A 30 2.30 6.82 0.34
N ILE A 31 3.06 5.95 -0.31
CA ILE A 31 2.62 4.57 -0.49
C ILE A 31 3.53 3.65 0.31
N GLU A 32 2.95 2.59 0.84
CA GLU A 32 3.71 1.56 1.53
C GLU A 32 3.13 0.22 1.12
N VAL A 33 3.98 -0.64 0.59
CA VAL A 33 3.58 -1.95 0.11
C VAL A 33 4.48 -2.99 0.76
N ARG A 34 3.89 -4.08 1.22
CA ARG A 34 4.64 -5.19 1.82
C ARG A 34 4.17 -6.48 1.18
N ALA A 35 5.09 -7.39 0.96
CA ALA A 35 4.75 -8.70 0.39
C ALA A 35 5.51 -9.77 1.12
N ARG A 36 4.86 -10.93 1.31
CA ARG A 36 5.45 -12.05 2.03
C ARG A 36 4.83 -13.35 1.57
N GLU A 37 5.54 -14.44 1.82
CA GLU A 37 5.00 -15.77 1.59
C GLU A 37 4.28 -16.24 2.84
N ALA A 38 3.03 -16.63 2.70
CA ALA A 38 2.23 -17.14 3.80
C ALA A 38 2.57 -18.60 4.09
N ASP A 39 2.09 -19.11 5.21
CA ASP A 39 2.36 -20.49 5.63
C ASP A 39 1.86 -21.52 4.62
N ASP A 40 0.84 -21.19 3.85
CA ASP A 40 0.28 -22.08 2.84
C ASP A 40 0.97 -21.97 1.48
N GLY A 41 2.02 -21.15 1.38
CA GLY A 41 2.77 -20.98 0.15
C GLY A 41 2.25 -19.91 -0.78
N ASP A 42 1.09 -19.35 -0.51
CA ASP A 42 0.59 -18.22 -1.31
C ASP A 42 1.28 -16.92 -0.91
N ILE A 43 1.20 -15.92 -1.78
CA ILE A 43 1.81 -14.63 -1.53
C ILE A 43 0.77 -13.68 -0.97
N GLU A 44 1.04 -13.11 0.19
CA GLU A 44 0.19 -12.08 0.78
C GLU A 44 0.80 -10.71 0.50
N VAL A 45 -0.04 -9.76 0.13
CA VAL A 45 0.40 -8.41 -0.21
C VAL A 45 -0.42 -7.41 0.58
N PHE A 46 0.27 -6.55 1.33
CA PHE A 46 -0.34 -5.42 2.00
C PHE A 46 -0.08 -4.16 1.18
N THR A 47 -1.15 -3.47 0.79
CA THR A 47 -1.05 -2.25 0.00
C THR A 47 -1.69 -1.12 0.77
N SER A 48 -0.98 0.00 0.89
CA SER A 48 -1.50 1.14 1.62
C SER A 48 -1.11 2.44 0.94
N VAL A 49 -1.99 3.43 1.10
CA VAL A 49 -1.79 4.78 0.61
C VAL A 49 -2.18 5.74 1.73
N TYR A 50 -1.34 6.73 1.98
CA TYR A 50 -1.56 7.74 3.02
C TYR A 50 -1.40 9.13 2.41
N THR A 51 -2.12 10.11 2.95
CA THR A 51 -1.96 11.50 2.53
C THR A 51 -0.61 12.05 3.01
N ALA A 52 -0.28 13.26 2.57
CA ALA A 52 0.94 13.92 3.00
C ALA A 52 1.02 14.10 4.52
N THR A 53 -0.14 14.18 5.18
CA THR A 53 -0.19 14.34 6.64
C THR A 53 -0.28 12.99 7.36
N GLY A 54 -0.26 11.88 6.64
CA GLY A 54 -0.26 10.55 7.23
C GLY A 54 -1.64 9.93 7.42
N GLU A 55 -2.69 10.58 6.93
CA GLU A 55 -4.03 10.03 7.02
C GLU A 55 -4.22 8.87 6.05
N ARG A 56 -4.94 7.86 6.49
CA ARG A 56 -5.15 6.66 5.69
C ARG A 56 -6.11 6.92 4.53
N VAL A 57 -5.66 6.66 3.30
CA VAL A 57 -6.50 6.66 2.12
C VAL A 57 -6.98 5.24 1.85
N GLU A 58 -6.06 4.29 1.91
CA GLU A 58 -6.38 2.89 1.66
C GLU A 58 -5.42 1.99 2.42
N GLU A 59 -5.92 0.88 2.93
CA GLU A 59 -5.14 -0.23 3.46
C GLU A 59 -5.87 -1.51 3.09
N ARG A 60 -5.20 -2.44 2.43
CA ARG A 60 -5.84 -3.71 2.09
C ARG A 60 -4.81 -4.82 2.00
N ILE A 61 -5.26 -6.04 2.19
CA ILE A 61 -4.46 -7.25 2.02
C ILE A 61 -5.07 -8.05 0.89
N LYS A 62 -4.21 -8.53 -0.01
CA LYS A 62 -4.61 -9.38 -1.12
C LYS A 62 -3.74 -10.62 -1.12
N LYS A 63 -4.30 -11.73 -1.55
CA LYS A 63 -3.58 -12.99 -1.64
C LYS A 63 -3.45 -13.41 -3.09
N LEU A 64 -2.25 -13.80 -3.50
CA LEU A 64 -1.96 -14.24 -4.86
C LEU A 64 -1.41 -15.66 -4.83
N PRO A 65 -1.72 -16.47 -5.86
CA PRO A 65 -1.24 -17.86 -5.86
C PRO A 65 0.28 -17.91 -5.96
N GLY A 66 0.90 -18.65 -5.03
CA GLY A 66 2.34 -18.77 -4.95
C GLY A 66 2.95 -19.52 -6.12
N GLU A 67 2.12 -20.25 -6.88
CA GLU A 67 2.58 -20.95 -8.07
C GLU A 67 2.87 -20.00 -9.23
N GLU A 68 2.20 -18.85 -9.24
CA GLU A 68 2.29 -17.90 -10.35
C GLU A 68 3.06 -16.63 -9.99
N TRP A 69 3.26 -16.36 -8.71
CA TRP A 69 3.86 -15.11 -8.26
C TRP A 69 5.01 -15.37 -7.29
N SER A 70 6.09 -14.62 -7.46
CA SER A 70 7.12 -14.52 -6.42
C SER A 70 6.76 -13.35 -5.49
N VAL A 71 7.38 -13.30 -4.32
CA VAL A 71 7.20 -12.18 -3.40
C VAL A 71 7.56 -10.87 -4.09
N HIS A 72 8.69 -10.84 -4.80
CA HIS A 72 9.15 -9.63 -5.46
C HIS A 72 8.18 -9.17 -6.55
N ASP A 73 7.71 -10.08 -7.40
CA ASP A 73 6.79 -9.72 -8.48
C ASP A 73 5.46 -9.21 -7.93
N ALA A 74 4.97 -9.85 -6.87
CA ALA A 74 3.75 -9.43 -6.22
C ALA A 74 3.92 -8.03 -5.61
N LEU A 75 5.06 -7.78 -4.99
CA LEU A 75 5.37 -6.47 -4.43
C LEU A 75 5.34 -5.39 -5.50
N MET A 76 6.02 -5.61 -6.62
CA MET A 76 6.10 -4.61 -7.68
C MET A 76 4.75 -4.35 -8.33
N ARG A 77 3.93 -5.38 -8.49
CA ARG A 77 2.58 -5.21 -9.00
C ARG A 77 1.74 -4.35 -8.05
N ALA A 78 1.88 -4.59 -6.77
CA ALA A 78 1.14 -3.83 -5.76
C ALA A 78 1.63 -2.38 -5.69
N VAL A 79 2.91 -2.13 -5.89
CA VAL A 79 3.45 -0.77 -5.97
C VAL A 79 2.77 -0.02 -7.12
N ASP A 80 2.67 -0.65 -8.29
CA ASP A 80 2.01 -0.04 -9.44
C ASP A 80 0.55 0.31 -9.12
N ASN A 81 -0.17 -0.60 -8.47
CA ASN A 81 -1.55 -0.37 -8.07
C ASN A 81 -1.66 0.77 -7.06
N ALA A 82 -0.74 0.83 -6.09
CA ALA A 82 -0.75 1.89 -5.08
C ALA A 82 -0.51 3.25 -5.71
N GLU A 83 0.38 3.32 -6.69
CA GLU A 83 0.65 4.56 -7.41
C GLU A 83 -0.60 5.06 -8.15
N ARG A 84 -1.37 4.14 -8.71
CA ARG A 84 -2.62 4.50 -9.38
C ARG A 84 -3.65 5.03 -8.41
N VAL A 85 -3.78 4.41 -7.24
CA VAL A 85 -4.70 4.88 -6.21
C VAL A 85 -4.29 6.26 -5.73
N ALA A 86 -3.00 6.46 -5.48
CA ALA A 86 -2.48 7.75 -5.05
C ALA A 86 -2.71 8.83 -6.09
N GLY A 87 -2.65 8.46 -7.38
CA GLY A 87 -2.91 9.39 -8.47
C GLY A 87 -4.38 9.65 -8.75
N GLY A 88 -5.29 8.97 -8.02
CA GLY A 88 -6.72 9.20 -8.20
C GLY A 88 -7.33 8.48 -9.38
N GLU A 89 -6.67 7.47 -9.92
CA GLU A 89 -7.14 6.77 -11.11
C GLU A 89 -8.47 6.05 -10.89
N SER A 90 -8.81 5.77 -9.64
CA SER A 90 -10.07 5.13 -9.29
C SER A 90 -11.25 6.12 -9.23
N GLY A 91 -11.08 7.35 -9.73
CA GLY A 91 -12.12 8.37 -9.72
C GLY A 91 -12.07 9.27 -8.50
N ARG A 92 -11.10 9.11 -7.64
CA ARG A 92 -10.90 9.94 -6.47
C ARG A 92 -9.50 10.54 -6.54
N LEU A 93 -9.34 11.74 -6.00
CA LEU A 93 -8.06 12.44 -6.00
C LEU A 93 -7.71 12.84 -4.56
N PRO A 94 -7.56 11.85 -3.65
CA PRO A 94 -7.45 12.17 -2.23
C PRO A 94 -6.23 13.04 -1.89
N CYS A 95 -5.14 12.80 -2.57
CA CYS A 95 -3.92 13.56 -2.28
C CYS A 95 -3.93 14.91 -2.95
N ALA A 96 -4.53 14.99 -4.13
CA ALA A 96 -4.69 16.25 -4.83
C ALA A 96 -5.60 17.20 -4.05
N ASP A 97 -6.67 16.65 -3.47
CA ASP A 97 -7.57 17.46 -2.64
C ASP A 97 -6.83 18.03 -1.44
N ALA A 98 -6.06 17.19 -0.76
CA ALA A 98 -5.26 17.64 0.37
C ALA A 98 -4.26 18.71 -0.05
N HIS A 99 -3.64 18.54 -1.19
CA HIS A 99 -2.67 19.48 -1.72
C HIS A 99 -3.32 20.82 -2.05
N ILE A 100 -4.49 20.78 -2.68
CA ILE A 100 -5.23 21.98 -3.04
C ILE A 100 -5.57 22.80 -1.79
N HIS A 101 -6.02 22.13 -0.76
CA HIS A 101 -6.32 22.81 0.51
C HIS A 101 -5.07 23.42 1.12
N ALA A 102 -3.95 22.76 0.98
CA ALA A 102 -2.70 23.29 1.52
C ALA A 102 -2.27 24.55 0.79
N ASP A 103 -2.62 24.68 -0.47
CA ASP A 103 -2.25 25.83 -1.28
C ASP A 103 -3.08 27.07 -0.96
N GLU A 104 -4.20 26.88 -0.35
CA GLU A 104 -5.05 28.00 0.00
C GLU A 104 -4.59 28.71 1.25
#